data_77a8a9003643fde98a7c647a81b0d005
#
_entry.id   77a8a9003643fde98a7c647a81b0d005
#
_cell.length_a   1.000
_cell.length_b   1.000
_cell.length_c   1.000
_cell.angle_alpha   90.00
_cell.angle_beta   90.00
_cell.angle_gamma   90.00
#
_symmetry.space_group_name_H-M   'P 1'
#
loop_
_entity.id
_entity.type
_entity.pdbx_description
1 polymer ?
#
loop_
_entity_poly.entity_id
_entity_poly.type
_entity_poly.pdbx_seq_one_letter_code
_entity_poly.pdbx_strand_id
1 'polypeptide(L)'
;PVFAGQQDVLDIGCGRGEFLELLRQQGTRSRGLDINHEMVEECRQRGLEAAEGDALGYLGGLPDESLGGIFAAQVVEHLQPDYLVALLQRAHDVLRPGGVLALETVNVACWFAFFQSYVRDITHVRPLHPETLAYFVRASGFPHVDVQFRSPYPEAHKLQHVPGGDALHYAVNANVDKLNSLLFTHLDYAVIARKP
;
A
#
# COMPACT_ATOMS: atom_id res chain seq x y z
N PRO A 1 10.86 3.78 -10.92
CA PRO A 1 10.54 3.97 -9.50
C PRO A 1 9.39 4.97 -9.33
N VAL A 2 8.43 4.67 -8.45
CA VAL A 2 7.20 5.48 -8.26
C VAL A 2 7.53 6.92 -7.87
N PHE A 3 8.54 7.11 -7.03
CA PHE A 3 8.97 8.41 -6.51
C PHE A 3 10.17 9.03 -7.27
N ALA A 4 10.46 8.55 -8.48
CA ALA A 4 11.58 9.11 -9.27
C ALA A 4 11.38 10.62 -9.52
N GLY A 5 12.39 11.41 -9.21
CA GLY A 5 12.36 12.88 -9.35
C GLY A 5 11.58 13.62 -8.26
N GLN A 6 10.99 12.92 -7.30
CA GLN A 6 10.35 13.54 -6.15
C GLN A 6 11.37 13.85 -5.05
N GLN A 7 11.08 14.88 -4.26
CA GLN A 7 11.80 15.23 -3.04
C GLN A 7 10.76 15.50 -1.94
N ASP A 8 11.18 15.45 -0.68
CA ASP A 8 10.30 15.59 0.48
C ASP A 8 9.22 14.49 0.51
N VAL A 9 9.65 13.24 0.45
CA VAL A 9 8.77 12.08 0.56
C VAL A 9 8.54 11.74 2.02
N LEU A 10 7.27 11.64 2.42
CA LEU A 10 6.85 11.16 3.74
C LEU A 10 6.50 9.68 3.66
N ASP A 11 7.09 8.88 4.55
CA ASP A 11 6.76 7.47 4.76
C ASP A 11 5.92 7.34 6.03
N ILE A 12 4.63 7.08 5.88
CA ILE A 12 3.67 6.91 7.00
C ILE A 12 3.65 5.45 7.42
N GLY A 13 3.86 5.19 8.72
CA GLY A 13 4.08 3.85 9.25
C GLY A 13 5.46 3.33 8.83
N CYS A 14 6.49 4.15 8.97
CA CYS A 14 7.82 3.88 8.42
C CYS A 14 8.54 2.68 9.06
N GLY A 15 8.04 2.15 10.18
CA GLY A 15 8.65 1.03 10.89
C GLY A 15 10.13 1.32 11.18
N ARG A 16 10.99 0.39 10.82
CA ARG A 16 12.45 0.51 11.01
C ARG A 16 13.17 1.27 9.91
N GLY A 17 12.42 1.88 8.97
CA GLY A 17 12.94 2.77 7.94
C GLY A 17 13.53 2.08 6.72
N GLU A 18 13.10 0.86 6.38
CA GLU A 18 13.58 0.14 5.19
C GLU A 18 13.32 0.93 3.91
N PHE A 19 12.15 1.54 3.78
CA PHE A 19 11.82 2.36 2.62
C PHE A 19 12.57 3.70 2.61
N LEU A 20 12.75 4.33 3.78
CA LEU A 20 13.57 5.54 3.91
C LEU A 20 15.02 5.29 3.46
N GLU A 21 15.58 4.12 3.80
CA GLU A 21 16.90 3.72 3.37
C GLU A 21 17.00 3.60 1.84
N LEU A 22 15.99 3.00 1.20
CA LEU A 22 15.93 2.90 -0.27
C LEU A 22 15.85 4.29 -0.92
N LEU A 23 15.07 5.21 -0.38
CA LEU A 23 14.97 6.58 -0.87
C LEU A 23 16.31 7.33 -0.70
N ARG A 24 16.98 7.17 0.44
CA ARG A 24 18.31 7.74 0.69
C ARG A 24 19.34 7.28 -0.33
N GLN A 25 19.36 5.98 -0.65
CA GLN A 25 20.24 5.41 -1.67
C GLN A 25 19.97 5.97 -3.07
N GLN A 26 18.75 6.42 -3.34
CA GLN A 26 18.35 7.08 -4.58
C GLN A 26 18.57 8.60 -4.58
N GLY A 27 19.10 9.16 -3.48
CA GLY A 27 19.29 10.61 -3.33
C GLY A 27 17.98 11.39 -3.14
N THR A 28 16.90 10.72 -2.74
CA THR A 28 15.60 11.32 -2.46
C THR A 28 15.54 11.76 -1.00
N ARG A 29 15.27 13.05 -0.76
CA ARG A 29 15.03 13.55 0.60
C ARG A 29 13.69 12.98 1.10
N SER A 30 13.73 12.34 2.26
CA SER A 30 12.58 11.69 2.85
C SER A 30 12.60 11.73 4.36
N ARG A 31 11.44 11.55 4.97
CA ARG A 31 11.27 11.41 6.42
C ARG A 31 10.22 10.38 6.73
N GLY A 32 10.37 9.71 7.86
CA GLY A 32 9.42 8.73 8.38
C GLY A 32 8.48 9.33 9.41
N LEU A 33 7.32 8.71 9.53
CA LEU A 33 6.37 8.95 10.61
C LEU A 33 5.88 7.60 11.12
N ASP A 34 5.93 7.38 12.41
CA ASP A 34 5.38 6.19 13.05
C ASP A 34 4.77 6.54 14.41
N ILE A 35 3.75 5.81 14.84
CA ILE A 35 3.17 5.95 16.19
C ILE A 35 3.99 5.21 17.24
N ASN A 36 4.85 4.29 16.81
CA ASN A 36 5.68 3.48 17.69
C ASN A 36 7.02 4.16 17.95
N HIS A 37 7.20 4.59 19.19
CA HIS A 37 8.43 5.24 19.66
C HIS A 37 9.70 4.43 19.36
N GLU A 38 9.67 3.11 19.57
CA GLU A 38 10.85 2.26 19.35
C GLU A 38 11.28 2.22 17.88
N MET A 39 10.31 2.18 16.96
CA MET A 39 10.57 2.22 15.52
C MET A 39 11.21 3.55 15.11
N VAL A 40 10.70 4.66 15.65
CA VAL A 40 11.25 5.99 15.39
C VAL A 40 12.69 6.10 15.89
N GLU A 41 12.97 5.61 17.10
CA GLU A 41 14.33 5.63 17.66
C GLU A 41 15.30 4.74 16.85
N GLU A 42 14.84 3.58 16.36
CA GLU A 42 15.64 2.73 15.46
C GLU A 42 16.00 3.47 14.15
N CYS A 43 15.04 4.16 13.54
CA CYS A 43 15.28 4.99 12.37
C CYS A 43 16.36 6.07 12.67
N ARG A 44 16.22 6.79 13.78
CA ARG A 44 17.16 7.83 14.19
C ARG A 44 18.56 7.30 14.44
N GLN A 45 18.70 6.15 15.09
CA GLN A 45 20.00 5.47 15.30
C GLN A 45 20.69 5.09 13.98
N ARG A 46 19.92 4.83 12.93
CA ARG A 46 20.41 4.58 11.56
C ARG A 46 20.67 5.86 10.76
N GLY A 47 20.52 7.04 11.39
CA GLY A 47 20.69 8.33 10.73
C GLY A 47 19.60 8.69 9.72
N LEU A 48 18.41 8.13 9.90
CA LEU A 48 17.21 8.45 9.12
C LEU A 48 16.38 9.50 9.87
N GLU A 49 15.79 10.43 9.14
CA GLU A 49 14.85 11.41 9.71
C GLU A 49 13.51 10.71 9.98
N ALA A 50 13.08 10.70 11.25
CA ALA A 50 11.79 10.14 11.64
C ALA A 50 11.17 10.90 12.80
N ALA A 51 9.84 11.01 12.78
CA ALA A 51 9.03 11.64 13.81
C ALA A 51 8.03 10.63 14.39
N GLU A 52 7.76 10.76 15.69
CA GLU A 52 6.69 10.03 16.35
C GLU A 52 5.40 10.84 16.26
N GLY A 53 4.30 10.18 15.84
CA GLY A 53 3.01 10.86 15.79
C GLY A 53 1.94 10.14 14.98
N ASP A 54 0.74 10.68 15.12
CA ASP A 54 -0.43 10.33 14.34
C ASP A 54 -0.38 10.97 12.94
N ALA A 55 -0.74 10.20 11.91
CA ALA A 55 -0.59 10.62 10.51
C ALA A 55 -1.45 11.85 10.17
N LEU A 56 -2.71 11.88 10.58
CA LEU A 56 -3.60 13.01 10.28
C LEU A 56 -3.17 14.28 11.01
N GLY A 57 -2.80 14.15 12.29
CA GLY A 57 -2.25 15.25 13.10
C GLY A 57 -0.96 15.80 12.51
N TYR A 58 -0.05 14.93 12.10
CA TYR A 58 1.22 15.32 11.48
C TYR A 58 1.01 16.08 10.16
N LEU A 59 0.21 15.51 9.24
CA LEU A 59 -0.13 16.18 7.98
C LEU A 59 -0.87 17.50 8.22
N GLY A 60 -1.72 17.58 9.25
CA GLY A 60 -2.42 18.81 9.65
C GLY A 60 -1.50 19.97 10.01
N GLY A 61 -0.31 19.66 10.53
CA GLY A 61 0.74 20.64 10.87
C GLY A 61 1.62 21.08 9.70
N LEU A 62 1.51 20.42 8.54
CA LEU A 62 2.32 20.76 7.36
C LEU A 62 1.63 21.84 6.52
N PRO A 63 2.40 22.72 5.86
CA PRO A 63 1.86 23.60 4.82
C PRO A 63 1.29 22.83 3.66
N ASP A 64 0.30 23.38 2.99
CA ASP A 64 -0.17 22.86 1.70
C ASP A 64 0.97 22.86 0.69
N GLU A 65 0.95 21.91 -0.25
CA GLU A 65 1.93 21.79 -1.34
C GLU A 65 3.39 21.71 -0.85
N SER A 66 3.62 21.11 0.33
CA SER A 66 4.95 20.99 0.94
C SER A 66 5.65 19.65 0.64
N LEU A 67 4.91 18.60 0.28
CA LEU A 67 5.45 17.27 0.02
C LEU A 67 5.49 16.94 -1.49
N GLY A 68 6.52 16.25 -1.93
CA GLY A 68 6.59 15.67 -3.27
C GLY A 68 6.05 14.25 -3.33
N GLY A 69 5.95 13.57 -2.18
CA GLY A 69 5.38 12.23 -2.13
C GLY A 69 4.92 11.80 -0.75
N ILE A 70 3.93 10.91 -0.73
CA ILE A 70 3.46 10.21 0.47
C ILE A 70 3.43 8.73 0.16
N PHE A 71 4.05 7.93 1.00
CA PHE A 71 4.00 6.47 0.97
C PHE A 71 3.40 5.94 2.27
N ALA A 72 2.61 4.89 2.18
CA ALA A 72 2.16 4.12 3.33
C ALA A 72 2.02 2.65 2.91
N ALA A 73 2.72 1.77 3.59
CA ALA A 73 2.63 0.33 3.37
C ALA A 73 2.12 -0.37 4.62
N GLN A 74 1.08 -1.20 4.46
CA GLN A 74 0.44 -1.94 5.54
C GLN A 74 -0.03 -1.02 6.70
N VAL A 75 -0.68 0.08 6.34
CA VAL A 75 -1.20 1.09 7.28
C VAL A 75 -2.70 1.31 7.11
N VAL A 76 -3.17 1.44 5.87
CA VAL A 76 -4.54 1.89 5.59
C VAL A 76 -5.62 0.93 6.07
N GLU A 77 -5.33 -0.36 6.16
CA GLU A 77 -6.19 -1.41 6.68
C GLU A 77 -6.44 -1.32 8.20
N HIS A 78 -5.59 -0.59 8.91
CA HIS A 78 -5.72 -0.33 10.36
C HIS A 78 -6.53 0.94 10.66
N LEU A 79 -6.90 1.72 9.63
CA LEU A 79 -7.58 3.00 9.82
C LEU A 79 -9.11 2.85 9.82
N GLN A 80 -9.78 3.61 10.69
CA GLN A 80 -11.23 3.77 10.60
C GLN A 80 -11.60 4.49 9.29
N PRO A 81 -12.75 4.18 8.67
CA PRO A 81 -13.11 4.72 7.36
C PRO A 81 -13.16 6.26 7.28
N ASP A 82 -13.67 6.91 8.31
CA ASP A 82 -13.72 8.38 8.41
C ASP A 82 -12.32 8.99 8.54
N TYR A 83 -11.45 8.36 9.33
CA TYR A 83 -10.05 8.75 9.45
C TYR A 83 -9.33 8.59 8.11
N LEU A 84 -9.51 7.46 7.40
CA LEU A 84 -8.91 7.23 6.09
C LEU A 84 -9.32 8.31 5.08
N VAL A 85 -10.61 8.66 5.02
CA VAL A 85 -11.10 9.72 4.13
C VAL A 85 -10.46 11.07 4.46
N ALA A 86 -10.41 11.44 5.75
CA ALA A 86 -9.79 12.69 6.19
C ALA A 86 -8.27 12.71 5.87
N LEU A 87 -7.58 11.58 6.08
CA LEU A 87 -6.17 11.43 5.75
C LEU A 87 -5.90 11.61 4.25
N LEU A 88 -6.73 11.00 3.39
CA LEU A 88 -6.60 11.12 1.93
C LEU A 88 -6.84 12.55 1.44
N GLN A 89 -7.84 13.24 1.99
CA GLN A 89 -8.11 14.66 1.69
C GLN A 89 -6.92 15.53 2.09
N ARG A 90 -6.40 15.35 3.32
CA ARG A 90 -5.25 16.11 3.79
C ARG A 90 -3.97 15.75 3.01
N ALA A 91 -3.78 14.50 2.64
CA ALA A 91 -2.68 14.07 1.76
C ALA A 91 -2.73 14.80 0.40
N HIS A 92 -3.92 14.96 -0.17
CA HIS A 92 -4.08 15.73 -1.40
C HIS A 92 -3.64 17.20 -1.20
N ASP A 93 -4.05 17.85 -0.12
CA ASP A 93 -3.72 19.27 0.12
C ASP A 93 -2.21 19.49 0.27
N VAL A 94 -1.54 18.66 1.07
CA VAL A 94 -0.10 18.81 1.36
C VAL A 94 0.83 18.37 0.22
N LEU A 95 0.34 17.55 -0.70
CA LEU A 95 1.11 17.19 -1.90
C LEU A 95 1.21 18.38 -2.85
N ARG A 96 2.39 18.59 -3.44
CA ARG A 96 2.58 19.53 -4.56
C ARG A 96 1.86 19.07 -5.81
N PRO A 97 1.51 19.96 -6.76
CA PRO A 97 1.14 19.54 -8.12
C PRO A 97 2.19 18.57 -8.69
N GLY A 98 1.75 17.46 -9.26
CA GLY A 98 2.61 16.36 -9.70
C GLY A 98 3.14 15.45 -8.59
N GLY A 99 2.88 15.76 -7.33
CA GLY A 99 3.23 14.93 -6.17
C GLY A 99 2.53 13.57 -6.19
N VAL A 100 3.15 12.58 -5.56
CA VAL A 100 2.73 11.17 -5.63
C VAL A 100 2.19 10.69 -4.30
N LEU A 101 1.01 10.08 -4.33
CA LEU A 101 0.48 9.23 -3.26
C LEU A 101 0.64 7.76 -3.67
N ALA A 102 1.22 6.94 -2.80
CA ALA A 102 1.29 5.48 -2.99
C ALA A 102 0.92 4.77 -1.69
N LEU A 103 -0.12 3.95 -1.77
CA LEU A 103 -0.67 3.19 -0.63
C LEU A 103 -0.60 1.70 -0.97
N GLU A 104 0.10 0.91 -0.19
CA GLU A 104 0.21 -0.54 -0.36
C GLU A 104 -0.45 -1.26 0.83
N THR A 105 -1.24 -2.29 0.54
CA THR A 105 -1.92 -3.08 1.58
C THR A 105 -2.23 -4.50 1.08
N VAL A 106 -2.70 -5.35 1.98
CA VAL A 106 -3.09 -6.74 1.70
C VAL A 106 -4.20 -6.80 0.65
N ASN A 107 -4.03 -7.66 -0.35
CA ASN A 107 -5.03 -7.88 -1.38
C ASN A 107 -6.15 -8.80 -0.90
N VAL A 108 -7.19 -8.22 -0.36
CA VAL A 108 -8.36 -8.97 0.14
C VAL A 108 -9.21 -9.61 -0.97
N ALA A 109 -8.96 -9.29 -2.25
CA ALA A 109 -9.56 -9.97 -3.39
C ALA A 109 -8.88 -11.33 -3.67
N CYS A 110 -7.66 -11.56 -3.17
CA CYS A 110 -7.01 -12.86 -3.13
C CYS A 110 -7.42 -13.60 -1.86
N TRP A 111 -8.14 -14.72 -1.98
CA TRP A 111 -8.66 -15.42 -0.81
C TRP A 111 -7.54 -15.94 0.11
N PHE A 112 -6.44 -16.41 -0.46
CA PHE A 112 -5.28 -16.82 0.35
C PHE A 112 -4.76 -15.64 1.19
N ALA A 113 -4.55 -14.48 0.60
CA ALA A 113 -4.09 -13.29 1.32
C ALA A 113 -5.11 -12.83 2.37
N PHE A 114 -6.42 -12.86 2.03
CA PHE A 114 -7.47 -12.51 2.98
C PHE A 114 -7.45 -13.40 4.22
N PHE A 115 -7.43 -14.73 4.04
CA PHE A 115 -7.49 -15.66 5.19
C PHE A 115 -6.14 -15.83 5.92
N GLN A 116 -5.01 -15.77 5.22
CA GLN A 116 -3.71 -16.06 5.80
C GLN A 116 -2.97 -14.81 6.30
N SER A 117 -3.31 -13.63 5.80
CA SER A 117 -2.69 -12.37 6.23
C SER A 117 -3.71 -11.46 6.91
N TYR A 118 -4.77 -11.05 6.19
CA TYR A 118 -5.71 -10.05 6.70
C TYR A 118 -6.44 -10.50 7.98
N VAL A 119 -7.06 -11.68 7.98
CA VAL A 119 -7.88 -12.16 9.12
C VAL A 119 -7.04 -12.49 10.36
N ARG A 120 -5.76 -12.79 10.19
CA ARG A 120 -4.87 -13.16 11.30
C ARG A 120 -4.40 -11.97 12.14
N ASP A 121 -4.42 -10.79 11.58
CA ASP A 121 -4.07 -9.58 12.31
C ASP A 121 -5.32 -8.94 12.92
N ILE A 122 -5.42 -9.00 14.25
CA ILE A 122 -6.57 -8.47 15.01
C ILE A 122 -6.66 -6.94 14.96
N THR A 123 -5.61 -6.26 14.55
CA THR A 123 -5.56 -4.79 14.46
C THR A 123 -6.13 -4.26 13.16
N HIS A 124 -6.40 -5.12 12.18
CA HIS A 124 -7.09 -4.74 10.96
C HIS A 124 -8.54 -4.35 11.24
N VAL A 125 -8.93 -3.18 10.76
CA VAL A 125 -10.25 -2.60 11.03
C VAL A 125 -11.26 -3.01 9.96
N ARG A 126 -10.88 -2.81 8.67
CA ARG A 126 -11.75 -3.14 7.54
C ARG A 126 -10.96 -3.66 6.35
N PRO A 127 -11.46 -4.73 5.70
CA PRO A 127 -10.86 -5.19 4.45
C PRO A 127 -11.08 -4.12 3.36
N LEU A 128 -10.00 -3.67 2.76
CA LEU A 128 -10.03 -2.69 1.67
C LEU A 128 -9.85 -3.42 0.33
N HIS A 129 -10.94 -3.55 -0.43
CA HIS A 129 -10.86 -4.05 -1.79
C HIS A 129 -10.11 -3.05 -2.69
N PRO A 130 -9.28 -3.48 -3.67
CA PRO A 130 -8.53 -2.58 -4.53
C PRO A 130 -9.38 -1.47 -5.18
N GLU A 131 -10.57 -1.82 -5.68
CA GLU A 131 -11.50 -0.85 -6.28
C GLU A 131 -12.05 0.15 -5.26
N THR A 132 -12.29 -0.31 -4.01
CA THR A 132 -12.80 0.55 -2.94
C THR A 132 -11.76 1.59 -2.52
N LEU A 133 -10.50 1.17 -2.30
CA LEU A 133 -9.44 2.11 -1.98
C LEU A 133 -9.18 3.08 -3.13
N ALA A 134 -9.13 2.59 -4.37
CA ALA A 134 -9.00 3.44 -5.55
C ALA A 134 -10.16 4.44 -5.70
N TYR A 135 -11.39 4.05 -5.34
CA TYR A 135 -12.53 4.97 -5.30
C TYR A 135 -12.34 6.08 -4.28
N PHE A 136 -11.94 5.77 -3.04
CA PHE A 136 -11.69 6.77 -2.01
C PHE A 136 -10.58 7.74 -2.40
N VAL A 137 -9.51 7.25 -3.00
CA VAL A 137 -8.41 8.10 -3.50
C VAL A 137 -8.92 9.05 -4.59
N ARG A 138 -9.72 8.56 -5.56
CA ARG A 138 -10.35 9.44 -6.57
C ARG A 138 -11.26 10.49 -5.94
N ALA A 139 -12.11 10.07 -5.02
CA ALA A 139 -13.05 10.96 -4.33
C ALA A 139 -12.36 12.05 -3.49
N SER A 140 -11.08 11.82 -3.12
CA SER A 140 -10.26 12.78 -2.37
C SER A 140 -9.47 13.75 -3.26
N GLY A 141 -9.74 13.80 -4.57
CA GLY A 141 -9.15 14.80 -5.47
C GLY A 141 -8.07 14.29 -6.42
N PHE A 142 -7.82 12.98 -6.47
CA PHE A 142 -6.85 12.37 -7.38
C PHE A 142 -7.57 11.77 -8.61
N PRO A 143 -7.64 12.46 -9.76
CA PRO A 143 -8.44 12.00 -10.90
C PRO A 143 -7.89 10.74 -11.56
N HIS A 144 -6.57 10.55 -11.51
CA HIS A 144 -5.88 9.42 -12.13
C HIS A 144 -5.29 8.52 -11.04
N VAL A 145 -5.82 7.31 -10.96
CA VAL A 145 -5.44 6.29 -9.97
C VAL A 145 -5.11 5.00 -10.68
N ASP A 146 -3.89 4.51 -10.47
CA ASP A 146 -3.40 3.22 -10.95
C ASP A 146 -3.42 2.20 -9.81
N VAL A 147 -3.91 0.99 -10.09
CA VAL A 147 -3.89 -0.13 -9.14
C VAL A 147 -2.89 -1.15 -9.64
N GLN A 148 -1.85 -1.39 -8.86
CA GLN A 148 -0.78 -2.32 -9.19
C GLN A 148 -0.79 -3.49 -8.22
N PHE A 149 -0.99 -4.69 -8.72
CA PHE A 149 -0.88 -5.90 -7.92
C PHE A 149 0.58 -6.26 -7.66
N ARG A 150 0.86 -6.68 -6.42
CA ARG A 150 2.20 -6.95 -5.90
C ARG A 150 2.27 -8.36 -5.31
N SER A 151 3.49 -8.85 -5.07
CA SER A 151 3.72 -10.11 -4.36
C SER A 151 2.92 -11.27 -5.00
N PRO A 152 3.19 -11.66 -6.27
CA PRO A 152 2.45 -12.75 -6.90
C PRO A 152 2.62 -14.04 -6.10
N TYR A 153 1.53 -14.80 -5.92
CA TYR A 153 1.60 -16.10 -5.26
C TYR A 153 2.48 -17.06 -6.08
N PRO A 154 3.40 -17.82 -5.43
CA PRO A 154 4.33 -18.67 -6.18
C PRO A 154 3.64 -19.72 -7.04
N GLU A 155 3.97 -19.78 -8.32
CA GLU A 155 3.34 -20.70 -9.28
C GLU A 155 3.44 -22.18 -8.86
N ALA A 156 4.56 -22.58 -8.26
CA ALA A 156 4.77 -23.94 -7.77
C ALA A 156 3.79 -24.36 -6.65
N HIS A 157 3.17 -23.41 -5.98
CA HIS A 157 2.22 -23.67 -4.89
C HIS A 157 0.75 -23.53 -5.32
N LYS A 158 0.49 -23.12 -6.56
CA LYS A 158 -0.87 -23.10 -7.14
C LYS A 158 -1.36 -24.53 -7.44
N LEU A 159 -2.66 -24.66 -7.59
CA LEU A 159 -3.27 -25.91 -8.07
C LEU A 159 -2.73 -26.22 -9.48
N GLN A 160 -2.30 -27.44 -9.68
CA GLN A 160 -1.70 -27.89 -10.93
C GLN A 160 -2.72 -28.51 -11.87
N HIS A 161 -2.52 -28.35 -13.17
CA HIS A 161 -3.30 -29.04 -14.18
C HIS A 161 -3.02 -30.53 -14.15
N VAL A 162 -4.07 -31.34 -14.39
CA VAL A 162 -3.93 -32.77 -14.63
C VAL A 162 -3.56 -33.00 -16.09
N PRO A 163 -2.60 -33.89 -16.38
CA PRO A 163 -2.24 -34.24 -17.75
C PRO A 163 -3.35 -35.06 -18.42
N GLY A 164 -3.62 -34.80 -19.69
CA GLY A 164 -4.61 -35.51 -20.51
C GLY A 164 -5.28 -34.59 -21.51
N GLY A 165 -6.12 -35.14 -22.39
CA GLY A 165 -6.72 -34.40 -23.52
C GLY A 165 -8.17 -34.74 -23.79
N ASP A 166 -8.88 -35.44 -22.88
CA ASP A 166 -10.32 -35.70 -23.02
C ASP A 166 -11.19 -34.63 -22.33
N ALA A 167 -12.48 -34.72 -22.49
CA ALA A 167 -13.45 -33.74 -21.97
C ALA A 167 -13.38 -33.59 -20.44
N LEU A 168 -13.03 -34.66 -19.70
CA LEU A 168 -12.91 -34.62 -18.26
C LEU A 168 -11.69 -33.77 -17.85
N HIS A 169 -10.52 -34.01 -18.49
CA HIS A 169 -9.31 -33.23 -18.22
C HIS A 169 -9.52 -31.74 -18.51
N TYR A 170 -10.18 -31.39 -19.63
CA TYR A 170 -10.49 -30.00 -19.94
C TYR A 170 -11.41 -29.37 -18.88
N ALA A 171 -12.43 -30.08 -18.41
CA ALA A 171 -13.33 -29.56 -17.38
C ALA A 171 -12.63 -29.38 -16.03
N VAL A 172 -11.78 -30.34 -15.62
CA VAL A 172 -10.98 -30.25 -14.38
C VAL A 172 -10.02 -29.05 -14.46
N ASN A 173 -9.25 -28.93 -15.56
CA ASN A 173 -8.28 -27.86 -15.70
C ASN A 173 -8.94 -26.48 -15.77
N ALA A 174 -10.09 -26.33 -16.41
CA ALA A 174 -10.87 -25.10 -16.39
C ALA A 174 -11.34 -24.72 -14.96
N ASN A 175 -11.64 -25.70 -14.10
CA ASN A 175 -11.96 -25.44 -12.70
C ASN A 175 -10.71 -25.11 -11.89
N VAL A 176 -9.56 -25.73 -12.17
CA VAL A 176 -8.26 -25.36 -11.58
C VAL A 176 -7.93 -23.88 -11.87
N ASP A 177 -8.10 -23.44 -13.12
CA ASP A 177 -7.87 -22.05 -13.49
C ASP A 177 -8.79 -21.07 -12.75
N LYS A 178 -10.08 -21.39 -12.66
CA LYS A 178 -11.05 -20.60 -11.89
C LYS A 178 -10.68 -20.51 -10.41
N LEU A 179 -10.30 -21.64 -9.80
CA LEU A 179 -9.88 -21.66 -8.39
C LEU A 179 -8.58 -20.87 -8.18
N ASN A 180 -7.58 -21.06 -9.04
CA ASN A 180 -6.32 -20.31 -8.96
C ASN A 180 -6.56 -18.80 -9.08
N SER A 181 -7.48 -18.37 -9.96
CA SER A 181 -7.82 -16.95 -10.13
C SER A 181 -8.53 -16.31 -8.93
N LEU A 182 -9.12 -17.10 -8.04
CA LEU A 182 -9.73 -16.64 -6.80
C LEU A 182 -8.80 -16.78 -5.60
N LEU A 183 -8.11 -17.92 -5.51
CA LEU A 183 -7.38 -18.30 -4.31
C LEU A 183 -5.94 -17.74 -4.31
N PHE A 184 -5.25 -17.77 -5.45
CA PHE A 184 -3.79 -17.67 -5.54
C PHE A 184 -3.35 -16.65 -6.59
N THR A 185 -3.70 -15.38 -6.39
CA THR A 185 -3.33 -14.29 -7.31
C THR A 185 -2.11 -13.51 -6.80
N HIS A 186 -2.31 -12.29 -6.34
CA HIS A 186 -1.30 -11.44 -5.72
C HIS A 186 -1.66 -11.21 -4.26
N LEU A 187 -0.66 -11.22 -3.39
CA LEU A 187 -0.89 -11.10 -1.95
C LEU A 187 -1.13 -9.66 -1.50
N ASP A 188 -0.54 -8.71 -2.22
CA ASP A 188 -0.66 -7.29 -1.94
C ASP A 188 -1.08 -6.52 -3.21
N TYR A 189 -1.54 -5.31 -3.02
CA TYR A 189 -1.73 -4.34 -4.09
C TYR A 189 -1.32 -2.94 -3.63
N ALA A 190 -0.96 -2.09 -4.58
CA ALA A 190 -0.69 -0.69 -4.35
C ALA A 190 -1.64 0.18 -5.16
N VAL A 191 -2.19 1.22 -4.53
CA VAL A 191 -2.91 2.31 -5.20
C VAL A 191 -1.95 3.48 -5.34
N ILE A 192 -1.69 3.90 -6.58
CA ILE A 192 -0.77 4.97 -6.91
C ILE A 192 -1.54 6.09 -7.60
N ALA A 193 -1.37 7.31 -7.12
CA ALA A 193 -2.04 8.48 -7.66
C ALA A 193 -1.09 9.68 -7.73
N ARG A 194 -1.42 10.66 -8.59
CA ARG A 194 -0.72 11.94 -8.68
C ARG A 194 -1.69 13.08 -8.49
N LYS A 195 -1.26 14.09 -7.73
CA LYS A 195 -1.99 15.36 -7.64
C LYS A 195 -1.90 16.07 -9.00
N PRO A 196 -3.00 16.59 -9.52
CA PRO A 196 -3.03 17.37 -10.76
C PRO A 196 -2.08 18.58 -10.75
#